data_f5317d729700216e18b060ad2b45e47e
#
_entry.id   f5317d729700216e18b060ad2b45e47e
#
_cell.length_a   1.000
_cell.length_b   1.000
_cell.length_c   1.000
_cell.angle_alpha   90.00
_cell.angle_beta   90.00
_cell.angle_gamma   90.00
#
_symmetry.space_group_name_H-M   'P 1'
#
loop_
_entity.id
_entity.type
_entity.pdbx_description
1 polymer ?
#
loop_
_entity_poly.entity_id
_entity_poly.type
_entity_poly.pdbx_seq_one_letter_code
_entity_poly.pdbx_strand_id
1 'polypeptide(L)'
;MKSIIYSKLLFVFLLSIFLSCGTDEIPPDKLIGEWTAYSITDETGETIVWDELKATLVDLISEYSCLDFTATATAQLVTTRYVFVDVNARGCLSPAIAAYTWLIDPETGYYQFTQGNNIINYSISFSNNDNKMTWRDQTSGTITVWDRVVSAEVTSD
;
A
#
# COMPACT_ATOMS: atom_id res chain seq x y z
N MET A 1 -31.53 -11.24 56.47
CA MET A 1 -30.67 -12.05 55.58
C MET A 1 -30.96 -11.82 54.08
N LYS A 2 -32.13 -11.41 53.64
CA LYS A 2 -32.43 -11.16 52.20
C LYS A 2 -31.72 -9.94 51.60
N SER A 3 -31.43 -8.89 52.36
CA SER A 3 -30.80 -7.66 51.89
C SER A 3 -29.34 -7.84 51.44
N ILE A 4 -28.55 -8.74 52.03
CA ILE A 4 -27.13 -8.97 51.73
C ILE A 4 -26.96 -9.71 50.42
N ILE A 5 -27.92 -10.55 50.04
CA ILE A 5 -27.84 -11.32 48.77
C ILE A 5 -28.04 -10.41 47.58
N TYR A 6 -28.97 -9.47 47.64
CA TYR A 6 -29.17 -8.49 46.54
C TYR A 6 -28.00 -7.55 46.34
N SER A 7 -27.32 -7.15 47.43
CA SER A 7 -26.12 -6.32 47.32
C SER A 7 -24.95 -7.02 46.63
N LYS A 8 -24.74 -8.31 46.88
CA LYS A 8 -23.72 -9.10 46.23
C LYS A 8 -24.04 -9.40 44.76
N LEU A 9 -25.32 -9.65 44.44
CA LEU A 9 -25.75 -9.85 43.06
C LEU A 9 -25.64 -8.58 42.21
N LEU A 10 -25.95 -7.41 42.80
CA LEU A 10 -25.79 -6.12 42.12
C LEU A 10 -24.31 -5.81 41.83
N PHE A 11 -23.41 -6.17 42.76
CA PHE A 11 -21.96 -5.93 42.58
C PHE A 11 -21.38 -6.81 41.51
N VAL A 12 -21.80 -8.07 41.37
CA VAL A 12 -21.38 -8.99 40.30
C VAL A 12 -21.88 -8.52 38.93
N PHE A 13 -23.11 -7.99 38.86
CA PHE A 13 -23.69 -7.45 37.65
C PHE A 13 -23.00 -6.16 37.20
N LEU A 14 -22.61 -5.28 38.12
CA LEU A 14 -21.85 -4.08 37.81
C LEU A 14 -20.43 -4.44 37.31
N LEU A 15 -19.79 -5.48 37.84
CA LEU A 15 -18.45 -5.91 37.43
C LEU A 15 -18.43 -6.50 36.02
N SER A 16 -19.52 -7.12 35.58
CA SER A 16 -19.61 -7.70 34.23
C SER A 16 -19.76 -6.67 33.10
N ILE A 17 -20.17 -5.43 33.41
CA ILE A 17 -20.31 -4.36 32.43
C ILE A 17 -18.94 -3.76 32.05
N PHE A 18 -17.92 -3.86 32.93
CA PHE A 18 -16.58 -3.32 32.66
C PHE A 18 -15.67 -4.29 31.88
N LEU A 19 -16.09 -5.54 31.65
CA LEU A 19 -15.29 -6.52 30.89
C LEU A 19 -15.61 -6.54 29.39
N SER A 20 -16.56 -5.72 28.93
CA SER A 20 -16.84 -5.55 27.49
C SER A 20 -16.03 -4.37 26.92
N CYS A 21 -14.73 -4.30 27.21
CA CYS A 21 -13.82 -3.52 26.40
C CYS A 21 -13.50 -4.37 25.18
N GLY A 22 -14.40 -4.38 24.20
CA GLY A 22 -14.05 -4.81 22.86
C GLY A 22 -12.91 -3.88 22.41
N THR A 23 -11.73 -4.42 22.23
CA THR A 23 -10.72 -3.75 21.39
C THR A 23 -11.34 -3.71 20.01
N ASP A 24 -11.96 -2.59 19.65
CA ASP A 24 -12.25 -2.29 18.25
C ASP A 24 -10.89 -2.27 17.57
N GLU A 25 -10.48 -3.40 17.00
CA GLU A 25 -9.30 -3.46 16.16
C GLU A 25 -9.57 -2.53 14.99
N ILE A 26 -8.84 -1.41 14.97
CA ILE A 26 -8.88 -0.49 13.83
C ILE A 26 -8.47 -1.32 12.63
N PRO A 27 -9.33 -1.46 11.60
CA PRO A 27 -8.98 -2.25 10.43
C PRO A 27 -7.68 -1.70 9.82
N PRO A 28 -6.79 -2.58 9.36
CA PRO A 28 -5.53 -2.15 8.77
C PRO A 28 -5.81 -1.21 7.59
N ASP A 29 -4.95 -0.20 7.43
CA ASP A 29 -5.04 0.72 6.30
C ASP A 29 -4.98 -0.05 4.97
N LYS A 30 -5.80 0.35 4.02
CA LYS A 30 -5.91 -0.29 2.70
C LYS A 30 -4.63 -0.20 1.88
N LEU A 31 -3.73 0.74 2.23
CA LEU A 31 -2.40 0.83 1.63
C LEU A 31 -1.56 -0.41 1.92
N ILE A 32 -1.74 -1.04 3.09
CA ILE A 32 -0.93 -2.18 3.54
C ILE A 32 -1.11 -3.36 2.58
N GLY A 33 0.02 -3.88 2.08
CA GLY A 33 0.06 -5.00 1.14
C GLY A 33 1.17 -4.87 0.11
N GLU A 34 1.13 -5.75 -0.88
CA GLU A 34 2.04 -5.75 -2.02
C GLU A 34 1.29 -5.29 -3.27
N TRP A 35 1.98 -4.50 -4.07
CA TRP A 35 1.43 -3.81 -5.23
C TRP A 35 2.39 -3.89 -6.41
N THR A 36 1.85 -4.06 -7.60
CA THR A 36 2.60 -3.95 -8.86
C THR A 36 2.04 -2.78 -9.68
N ALA A 37 2.91 -2.05 -10.35
CA ALA A 37 2.49 -0.91 -11.16
C ALA A 37 1.66 -1.41 -12.36
N TYR A 38 0.48 -0.80 -12.54
CA TYR A 38 -0.36 -0.99 -13.71
C TYR A 38 -0.09 0.09 -14.76
N SER A 39 -0.10 1.36 -14.36
CA SER A 39 0.18 2.47 -15.28
C SER A 39 0.77 3.67 -14.55
N ILE A 40 1.49 4.49 -15.30
CA ILE A 40 2.04 5.77 -14.84
C ILE A 40 1.59 6.84 -15.82
N THR A 41 0.98 7.91 -15.30
CA THR A 41 0.65 9.11 -16.07
C THR A 41 1.53 10.25 -15.57
N ASP A 42 2.29 10.85 -16.45
CA ASP A 42 3.18 11.95 -16.12
C ASP A 42 2.45 13.30 -15.95
N GLU A 43 3.19 14.35 -15.65
CA GLU A 43 2.68 15.71 -15.49
C GLU A 43 2.08 16.30 -16.78
N THR A 44 2.43 15.77 -17.95
CA THR A 44 1.90 16.18 -19.26
C THR A 44 0.59 15.47 -19.61
N GLY A 45 0.24 14.42 -18.87
CA GLY A 45 -0.93 13.57 -19.09
C GLY A 45 -0.64 12.37 -20.01
N GLU A 46 0.63 12.14 -20.38
CA GLU A 46 1.01 10.94 -21.12
C GLU A 46 0.97 9.73 -20.18
N THR A 47 0.31 8.67 -20.63
CA THR A 47 0.13 7.44 -19.84
C THR A 47 0.89 6.28 -20.45
N ILE A 48 1.68 5.61 -19.63
CA ILE A 48 2.37 4.37 -19.95
C ILE A 48 1.69 3.25 -19.17
N VAL A 49 1.20 2.23 -19.88
CA VAL A 49 0.72 0.97 -19.28
C VAL A 49 1.91 0.05 -19.12
N TRP A 50 2.17 -0.39 -17.88
CA TRP A 50 3.42 -1.04 -17.51
C TRP A 50 3.63 -2.38 -18.23
N ASP A 51 2.60 -3.21 -18.28
CA ASP A 51 2.68 -4.51 -18.94
C ASP A 51 2.85 -4.39 -20.47
N GLU A 52 2.25 -3.38 -21.10
CA GLU A 52 2.42 -3.12 -22.53
C GLU A 52 3.84 -2.65 -22.84
N LEU A 53 4.39 -1.76 -22.01
CA LEU A 53 5.79 -1.33 -22.11
C LEU A 53 6.73 -2.52 -21.97
N LYS A 54 6.52 -3.36 -20.95
CA LYS A 54 7.33 -4.55 -20.69
C LYS A 54 7.26 -5.53 -21.87
N ALA A 55 6.05 -5.85 -22.36
CA ALA A 55 5.86 -6.73 -23.51
C ALA A 55 6.60 -6.21 -24.74
N THR A 56 6.46 -4.91 -25.06
CA THR A 56 7.13 -4.29 -26.20
C THR A 56 8.66 -4.38 -26.08
N LEU A 57 9.21 -4.15 -24.90
CA LEU A 57 10.66 -4.20 -24.68
C LEU A 57 11.19 -5.64 -24.72
N VAL A 58 10.46 -6.61 -24.20
CA VAL A 58 10.82 -8.04 -24.24
C VAL A 58 10.78 -8.59 -25.66
N ASP A 59 9.83 -8.16 -26.47
CA ASP A 59 9.77 -8.53 -27.90
C ASP A 59 10.98 -8.03 -28.69
N LEU A 60 11.53 -6.88 -28.29
CA LEU A 60 12.75 -6.34 -28.90
C LEU A 60 14.00 -7.04 -28.37
N ILE A 61 14.08 -7.26 -27.06
CA ILE A 61 15.23 -7.83 -26.36
C ILE A 61 14.72 -8.65 -25.16
N SER A 62 14.81 -9.98 -25.24
CA SER A 62 14.28 -10.91 -24.24
C SER A 62 14.86 -10.70 -22.83
N GLU A 63 16.10 -10.21 -22.76
CA GLU A 63 16.78 -9.90 -21.50
C GLU A 63 16.11 -8.79 -20.69
N TYR A 64 15.21 -8.00 -21.32
CA TYR A 64 14.46 -6.95 -20.64
C TYR A 64 13.24 -7.45 -19.84
N SER A 65 13.05 -8.77 -19.76
CA SER A 65 12.00 -9.40 -18.92
C SER A 65 12.07 -9.02 -17.44
N CYS A 66 13.21 -8.52 -16.98
CA CYS A 66 13.44 -8.05 -15.61
C CYS A 66 12.81 -6.70 -15.27
N LEU A 67 12.35 -5.94 -16.28
CA LEU A 67 11.66 -4.67 -16.02
C LEU A 67 10.56 -4.87 -14.98
N ASP A 68 10.63 -4.12 -13.88
CA ASP A 68 9.76 -4.32 -12.73
C ASP A 68 9.54 -3.02 -11.98
N PHE A 69 8.31 -2.82 -11.47
CA PHE A 69 7.97 -1.72 -10.59
C PHE A 69 6.95 -2.17 -9.57
N THR A 70 7.39 -2.30 -8.32
CA THR A 70 6.59 -2.81 -7.22
C THR A 70 6.64 -1.86 -6.03
N ALA A 71 5.62 -1.96 -5.18
CA ALA A 71 5.58 -1.30 -3.89
C ALA A 71 5.10 -2.30 -2.83
N THR A 72 5.70 -2.25 -1.66
CA THR A 72 5.29 -3.01 -0.49
C THR A 72 5.03 -2.03 0.64
N ALA A 73 3.84 -2.09 1.22
CA ALA A 73 3.47 -1.25 2.36
C ALA A 73 3.19 -2.11 3.60
N THR A 74 3.76 -1.69 4.72
CA THR A 74 3.48 -2.18 6.07
C THR A 74 2.83 -1.06 6.89
N ALA A 75 2.50 -1.30 8.15
CA ALA A 75 1.95 -0.27 9.03
C ALA A 75 2.86 0.96 9.24
N GLN A 76 4.15 0.88 8.89
CA GLN A 76 5.13 1.94 9.16
C GLN A 76 5.93 2.37 7.94
N LEU A 77 6.09 1.49 6.97
CA LEU A 77 6.97 1.71 5.83
C LEU A 77 6.26 1.44 4.51
N VAL A 78 6.59 2.25 3.52
CA VAL A 78 6.37 1.97 2.11
C VAL A 78 7.73 1.82 1.45
N THR A 79 7.93 0.72 0.77
CA THR A 79 9.15 0.47 -0.02
C THR A 79 8.75 0.35 -1.48
N THR A 80 9.36 1.16 -2.33
CA THR A 80 9.22 1.04 -3.79
C THR A 80 10.49 0.42 -4.36
N ARG A 81 10.32 -0.43 -5.37
CA ARG A 81 11.39 -1.10 -6.07
C ARG A 81 11.20 -0.93 -7.57
N TYR A 82 12.22 -0.40 -8.22
CA TYR A 82 12.28 -0.24 -9.67
C TYR A 82 13.42 -1.06 -10.23
N VAL A 83 13.17 -1.77 -11.31
CA VAL A 83 14.22 -2.38 -12.13
C VAL A 83 14.07 -1.84 -13.54
N PHE A 84 15.09 -1.12 -13.99
CA PHE A 84 15.15 -0.57 -15.33
C PHE A 84 16.04 -1.42 -16.23
N VAL A 85 15.89 -1.23 -17.53
CA VAL A 85 16.75 -1.87 -18.54
C VAL A 85 18.02 -1.03 -18.76
N ASP A 86 19.12 -1.71 -18.97
CA ASP A 86 20.36 -1.12 -19.48
C ASP A 86 20.44 -1.37 -20.99
N VAL A 87 20.14 -0.33 -21.77
CA VAL A 87 20.14 -0.43 -23.24
C VAL A 87 21.53 -0.70 -23.83
N ASN A 88 22.60 -0.31 -23.11
CA ASN A 88 23.97 -0.51 -23.57
C ASN A 88 24.45 -1.94 -23.29
N ALA A 89 24.16 -2.45 -22.09
CA ALA A 89 24.51 -3.81 -21.68
C ALA A 89 23.49 -4.85 -22.15
N ARG A 90 22.35 -4.45 -22.72
CA ARG A 90 21.24 -5.32 -23.09
C ARG A 90 20.80 -6.20 -21.94
N GLY A 91 20.57 -5.61 -20.78
CA GLY A 91 20.23 -6.33 -19.56
C GLY A 91 19.48 -5.45 -18.58
N CYS A 92 19.59 -5.79 -17.31
CA CYS A 92 18.92 -5.07 -16.24
C CYS A 92 19.90 -4.29 -15.40
N LEU A 93 19.51 -3.10 -15.00
CA LEU A 93 20.18 -2.35 -13.95
C LEU A 93 19.91 -3.00 -12.59
N SER A 94 20.80 -2.73 -11.64
CA SER A 94 20.53 -3.08 -10.25
C SER A 94 19.25 -2.40 -9.78
N PRO A 95 18.40 -3.08 -8.97
CA PRO A 95 17.17 -2.49 -8.47
C PRO A 95 17.43 -1.18 -7.72
N ALA A 96 16.70 -0.13 -8.08
CA ALA A 96 16.60 1.07 -7.27
C ALA A 96 15.52 0.85 -6.22
N ILE A 97 15.88 0.97 -4.95
CA ILE A 97 14.98 0.77 -3.81
C ILE A 97 14.89 2.07 -3.03
N ALA A 98 13.67 2.54 -2.77
CA ALA A 98 13.41 3.66 -1.90
C ALA A 98 12.44 3.23 -0.79
N ALA A 99 12.78 3.57 0.45
CA ALA A 99 11.95 3.28 1.62
C ALA A 99 11.55 4.59 2.30
N TYR A 100 10.28 4.69 2.65
CA TYR A 100 9.65 5.86 3.26
C TYR A 100 8.89 5.43 4.51
N THR A 101 8.97 6.21 5.57
CA THR A 101 7.93 6.17 6.61
C THR A 101 6.69 6.90 6.09
N TRP A 102 5.52 6.50 6.54
CA TRP A 102 4.29 7.14 6.10
C TRP A 102 3.31 7.39 7.25
N LEU A 103 2.48 8.40 7.07
CA LEU A 103 1.34 8.71 7.92
C LEU A 103 0.24 9.36 7.06
N ILE A 104 -0.97 9.40 7.60
CA ILE A 104 -2.05 10.19 7.02
C ILE A 104 -2.11 11.52 7.77
N ASP A 105 -1.99 12.61 7.03
CA ASP A 105 -2.18 13.96 7.56
C ASP A 105 -3.67 14.16 7.91
N PRO A 106 -4.00 14.40 9.19
CA PRO A 106 -5.38 14.52 9.63
C PRO A 106 -6.11 15.77 9.11
N GLU A 107 -5.36 16.80 8.66
CA GLU A 107 -5.94 18.04 8.16
C GLU A 107 -6.31 17.92 6.67
N THR A 108 -5.48 17.27 5.89
CA THR A 108 -5.65 17.18 4.42
C THR A 108 -6.17 15.82 3.96
N GLY A 109 -5.99 14.76 4.77
CA GLY A 109 -6.24 13.38 4.39
C GLY A 109 -5.19 12.81 3.42
N TYR A 110 -4.10 13.53 3.16
CA TYR A 110 -3.04 13.05 2.30
C TYR A 110 -2.12 12.05 3.03
N TYR A 111 -1.63 11.09 2.28
CA TYR A 111 -0.55 10.22 2.72
C TYR A 111 0.77 10.96 2.56
N GLN A 112 1.47 11.20 3.67
CA GLN A 112 2.79 11.82 3.69
C GLN A 112 3.84 10.73 3.74
N PHE A 113 4.66 10.65 2.68
CA PHE A 113 5.79 9.72 2.60
C PHE A 113 7.06 10.50 2.90
N THR A 114 7.80 10.06 3.93
CA THR A 114 8.99 10.75 4.42
C THR A 114 10.24 9.90 4.27
N GLN A 115 11.27 10.47 3.64
CA GLN A 115 12.60 9.90 3.54
C GLN A 115 13.64 10.97 3.91
N GLY A 116 14.26 10.83 5.07
CA GLY A 116 15.14 11.87 5.61
C GLY A 116 14.38 13.19 5.84
N ASN A 117 14.79 14.25 5.15
CA ASN A 117 14.14 15.57 5.21
C ASN A 117 13.14 15.79 4.05
N ASN A 118 12.98 14.83 3.18
CA ASN A 118 12.07 14.94 2.04
C ASN A 118 10.71 14.38 2.42
N ILE A 119 9.64 15.17 2.18
CA ILE A 119 8.24 14.78 2.40
C ILE A 119 7.53 14.89 1.06
N ILE A 120 6.89 13.81 0.64
CA ILE A 120 6.06 13.75 -0.56
C ILE A 120 4.61 13.50 -0.12
N ASN A 121 3.70 14.32 -0.59
CA ASN A 121 2.28 14.19 -0.28
C ASN A 121 1.56 13.50 -1.44
N TYR A 122 0.84 12.43 -1.14
CA TYR A 122 0.02 11.69 -2.09
C TYR A 122 -1.45 11.74 -1.72
N SER A 123 -2.30 12.01 -2.70
CA SER A 123 -3.70 11.61 -2.61
C SER A 123 -3.78 10.15 -3.04
N ILE A 124 -4.26 9.28 -2.15
CA ILE A 124 -4.39 7.84 -2.43
C ILE A 124 -5.87 7.46 -2.41
N SER A 125 -6.31 6.77 -3.44
CA SER A 125 -7.66 6.23 -3.54
C SER A 125 -7.65 4.76 -3.93
N PHE A 126 -8.69 4.03 -3.51
CA PHE A 126 -8.82 2.60 -3.75
C PHE A 126 -10.09 2.32 -4.54
N SER A 127 -10.04 1.33 -5.42
CA SER A 127 -11.14 0.88 -6.26
C SER A 127 -11.06 -0.63 -6.49
N ASN A 128 -12.03 -1.20 -7.18
CA ASN A 128 -12.08 -2.62 -7.48
C ASN A 128 -11.95 -3.51 -6.22
N ASN A 129 -12.79 -3.24 -5.21
CA ASN A 129 -12.74 -3.92 -3.90
C ASN A 129 -11.35 -3.88 -3.26
N ASP A 130 -10.71 -2.70 -3.31
CA ASP A 130 -9.38 -2.43 -2.78
C ASP A 130 -8.23 -3.21 -3.46
N ASN A 131 -8.49 -3.79 -4.64
CA ASN A 131 -7.47 -4.46 -5.45
C ASN A 131 -6.79 -3.53 -6.45
N LYS A 132 -7.25 -2.29 -6.57
CA LYS A 132 -6.61 -1.26 -7.38
C LYS A 132 -6.41 0.00 -6.55
N MET A 133 -5.22 0.58 -6.61
CA MET A 133 -4.85 1.78 -5.88
C MET A 133 -4.33 2.82 -6.85
N THR A 134 -4.69 4.09 -6.65
CA THR A 134 -4.20 5.23 -7.41
C THR A 134 -3.47 6.18 -6.48
N TRP A 135 -2.19 6.43 -6.76
CA TRP A 135 -1.38 7.46 -6.11
C TRP A 135 -1.27 8.68 -7.01
N ARG A 136 -1.59 9.83 -6.50
CA ARG A 136 -1.33 11.09 -7.17
C ARG A 136 -0.40 11.95 -6.32
N ASP A 137 0.79 12.20 -6.84
CA ASP A 137 1.73 13.14 -6.24
C ASP A 137 1.16 14.56 -6.33
N GLN A 138 1.04 15.22 -5.17
CA GLN A 138 0.45 16.57 -5.09
C GLN A 138 1.41 17.65 -5.56
N THR A 139 2.70 17.36 -5.73
CA THR A 139 3.71 18.30 -6.19
C THR A 139 3.92 18.21 -7.70
N SER A 140 4.17 17.01 -8.23
CA SER A 140 4.40 16.80 -9.67
C SER A 140 3.13 16.60 -10.48
N GLY A 141 2.05 16.16 -9.81
CA GLY A 141 0.81 15.77 -10.49
C GLY A 141 0.87 14.37 -11.11
N THR A 142 2.02 13.69 -11.05
CA THR A 142 2.18 12.31 -11.55
C THR A 142 1.18 11.37 -10.88
N ILE A 143 0.56 10.51 -11.69
CA ILE A 143 -0.40 9.52 -11.21
C ILE A 143 0.17 8.13 -11.47
N THR A 144 0.25 7.30 -10.44
CA THR A 144 0.58 5.89 -10.57
C THR A 144 -0.61 5.04 -10.15
N VAL A 145 -1.03 4.14 -11.00
CA VAL A 145 -2.05 3.14 -10.71
C VAL A 145 -1.37 1.81 -10.42
N TRP A 146 -1.83 1.15 -9.38
CA TRP A 146 -1.28 -0.09 -8.86
C TRP A 146 -2.34 -1.17 -8.81
N ASP A 147 -1.96 -2.39 -9.11
CA ASP A 147 -2.76 -3.58 -8.86
C ASP A 147 -2.22 -4.31 -7.62
N ARG A 148 -3.12 -4.78 -6.76
CA ARG A 148 -2.75 -5.56 -5.58
C ARG A 148 -2.25 -6.93 -5.99
N VAL A 149 -1.13 -7.33 -5.45
CA VAL A 149 -0.64 -8.71 -5.58
C VAL A 149 -1.46 -9.58 -4.63
N VAL A 150 -2.37 -10.37 -5.20
CA VAL A 150 -3.15 -11.34 -4.44
C VAL A 150 -2.31 -12.61 -4.37
N SER A 151 -1.76 -12.92 -3.19
CA SER A 151 -1.15 -14.23 -2.97
C SER A 151 -2.22 -15.30 -3.18
N ALA A 152 -1.99 -16.23 -4.10
CA ALA A 152 -2.86 -17.38 -4.22
C ALA A 152 -2.84 -18.11 -2.86
N GLU A 153 -3.99 -18.18 -2.19
CA GLU A 153 -4.12 -19.03 -1.00
C GLU A 153 -3.74 -20.44 -1.43
N VAL A 154 -2.68 -20.95 -0.81
CA VAL A 154 -2.35 -22.37 -0.92
C VAL A 154 -3.45 -23.11 -0.18
N THR A 155 -4.50 -23.52 -0.90
CA THR A 155 -5.45 -24.49 -0.38
C THR A 155 -4.69 -25.78 -0.14
N SER A 156 -4.30 -26.01 1.09
CA SER A 156 -3.81 -27.31 1.54
C SER A 156 -5.02 -28.24 1.62
N ASP A 157 -5.17 -29.10 0.62
CA ASP A 157 -6.03 -30.30 0.69
C ASP A 157 -5.48 -31.31 1.68
#